data_9c9fd132165c6792a9768033d6268dec
#
_entry.id   9c9fd132165c6792a9768033d6268dec
#
_cell.length_a   1.000
_cell.length_b   1.000
_cell.length_c   1.000
_cell.angle_alpha   90.00
_cell.angle_beta   90.00
_cell.angle_gamma   90.00
#
_symmetry.space_group_name_H-M   'P 1'
#
loop_
_entity.id
_entity.type
_entity.pdbx_description
1 polymer ?
#
loop_
_entity_poly.entity_id
_entity_poly.type
_entity_poly.pdbx_seq_one_letter_code
_entity_poly.pdbx_strand_id
1 'polypeptide(L)'
;MSKAKKDNDTLDDLIIWNVDKETGEIIASNIEGKKVIVKKYEGNEVLPAYPYAIGADVHRDFMQFSIMVRIDKQVKEYHFQSKTDYDSLLHAKDFAIKLIEEYSNPHIDVDPNSIRYACESTGNYHQPLLKTWKGVPVVVNPSIAKAGRRKSDRLDARLLCHNALLGTWSESYVVSDDVHIIRTLNLQRSHCERKATQIGNSINSELLRYGVNLGTKGSVTLNNEVRNLVLDQLSEHPKLEPGCTNDMIPLQIKSVLLNCYNEWDRQKELADDFAQQIQQKVYSSKWKCGDHEVDGKQMVDLLKSVPGIGDVTAYVWLATVICAHRFETYLKCVAYCGFDPSNGTSGGKVVSLKKRKGNLDIHSKLCQCATVLISHASEPFGRWGEQIYQRTGSFSKARSAVGRKLCIALYYVQKKGEKFSYDYYRLEEPKVIDITLEDLVIVDNRFKRYIKKMIPLGIETTQEMVHWFQFCKFKKVSGLGKGFYSLVREFIDSQEHYNELYVLKFGEQECFIDEERTDYNE
;
A
#
# COMPACT_ATOMS: atom_id res chain seq x y z
N MET A 1 -36.53 28.55 10.47
CA MET A 1 -37.26 28.49 9.19
C MET A 1 -36.23 28.61 8.05
N SER A 2 -35.62 27.51 7.62
CA SER A 2 -34.71 27.48 6.49
C SER A 2 -35.53 27.28 5.22
N LYS A 3 -35.43 28.23 4.30
CA LYS A 3 -36.03 28.13 2.97
C LYS A 3 -35.39 26.95 2.22
N ALA A 4 -36.13 25.88 2.05
CA ALA A 4 -35.84 24.88 1.05
C ALA A 4 -35.85 25.57 -0.32
N LYS A 5 -34.68 25.69 -0.96
CA LYS A 5 -34.59 25.99 -2.39
C LYS A 5 -35.17 24.81 -3.12
N LYS A 6 -36.30 25.00 -3.75
CA LYS A 6 -36.82 24.11 -4.79
C LYS A 6 -35.78 24.07 -5.91
N ASP A 7 -35.07 22.97 -6.04
CA ASP A 7 -34.38 22.62 -7.27
C ASP A 7 -35.45 22.38 -8.32
N ASN A 8 -35.56 23.29 -9.26
CA ASN A 8 -36.39 23.15 -10.47
C ASN A 8 -35.70 22.22 -11.49
N ASP A 9 -35.16 21.12 -11.09
CA ASP A 9 -34.95 19.96 -11.94
C ASP A 9 -36.29 19.21 -11.94
N THR A 10 -37.18 19.60 -12.84
CA THR A 10 -38.45 18.92 -13.03
C THR A 10 -38.17 17.48 -13.43
N LEU A 11 -38.85 16.54 -12.80
CA LEU A 11 -38.85 15.11 -13.12
C LEU A 11 -39.09 14.78 -14.60
N ASP A 12 -39.48 15.77 -15.38
CA ASP A 12 -39.78 15.70 -16.81
C ASP A 12 -38.54 15.49 -17.71
N ASP A 13 -37.32 15.70 -17.16
CA ASP A 13 -36.07 15.50 -17.89
C ASP A 13 -35.41 14.12 -17.62
N LEU A 14 -35.96 13.32 -16.72
CA LEU A 14 -35.48 11.99 -16.35
C LEU A 14 -36.32 10.92 -17.07
N ILE A 15 -35.67 10.06 -17.84
CA ILE A 15 -36.29 8.84 -18.35
C ILE A 15 -36.19 7.80 -17.25
N ILE A 16 -37.31 7.49 -16.59
CA ILE A 16 -37.43 6.40 -15.63
C ILE A 16 -37.95 5.20 -16.41
N TRP A 17 -37.20 4.11 -16.44
CA TRP A 17 -37.64 2.88 -17.09
C TRP A 17 -38.06 1.84 -16.04
N ASN A 18 -39.11 1.10 -16.37
CA ASN A 18 -39.57 -0.05 -15.58
C ASN A 18 -39.67 -1.26 -16.52
N VAL A 19 -39.49 -2.45 -15.97
CA VAL A 19 -39.77 -3.68 -16.71
C VAL A 19 -41.19 -4.10 -16.39
N ASP A 20 -41.97 -4.32 -17.43
CA ASP A 20 -43.24 -4.99 -17.24
C ASP A 20 -42.99 -6.43 -16.78
N LYS A 21 -43.50 -6.76 -15.61
CA LYS A 21 -43.27 -8.08 -14.99
C LYS A 21 -43.99 -9.23 -15.68
N GLU A 22 -45.01 -8.92 -16.52
CA GLU A 22 -45.80 -9.93 -17.22
C GLU A 22 -45.27 -10.21 -18.62
N THR A 23 -44.79 -9.18 -19.31
CA THR A 23 -44.34 -9.29 -20.71
C THR A 23 -42.82 -9.31 -20.85
N GLY A 24 -42.07 -8.88 -19.82
CA GLY A 24 -40.63 -8.70 -19.87
C GLY A 24 -40.20 -7.50 -20.74
N GLU A 25 -41.13 -6.70 -21.25
CA GLU A 25 -40.85 -5.53 -22.06
C GLU A 25 -40.33 -4.36 -21.21
N ILE A 26 -39.38 -3.62 -21.76
CA ILE A 26 -38.86 -2.39 -21.13
C ILE A 26 -39.86 -1.26 -21.43
N ILE A 27 -40.60 -0.85 -20.39
CA ILE A 27 -41.52 0.29 -20.50
C ILE A 27 -40.77 1.53 -20.01
N ALA A 28 -40.38 2.41 -20.93
CA ALA A 28 -39.92 3.74 -20.58
C ALA A 28 -41.16 4.63 -20.36
N SER A 29 -41.57 4.81 -19.12
CA SER A 29 -42.59 5.78 -18.76
C SER A 29 -42.00 7.18 -18.95
N ASN A 30 -42.36 7.88 -20.02
CA ASN A 30 -42.01 9.23 -20.45
C ASN A 30 -41.12 9.31 -21.70
N ILE A 31 -41.21 8.35 -22.60
CA ILE A 31 -40.53 8.40 -23.90
C ILE A 31 -41.04 9.57 -24.76
N GLU A 32 -42.25 10.05 -24.54
CA GLU A 32 -42.86 11.12 -25.31
C GLU A 32 -42.33 12.54 -25.05
N GLY A 33 -41.59 12.72 -23.95
CA GLY A 33 -41.03 14.01 -23.54
C GLY A 33 -39.49 14.12 -23.60
N LYS A 34 -38.83 13.31 -24.43
CA LYS A 34 -37.36 13.30 -24.53
C LYS A 34 -36.79 14.68 -24.86
N LYS A 35 -36.19 15.36 -23.89
CA LYS A 35 -35.29 16.48 -24.17
C LYS A 35 -33.93 15.95 -24.57
N VAL A 36 -33.64 15.97 -25.85
CA VAL A 36 -32.32 15.64 -26.39
C VAL A 36 -31.49 16.91 -26.39
N ILE A 37 -30.41 16.93 -25.66
CA ILE A 37 -29.44 18.02 -25.72
C ILE A 37 -28.50 17.73 -26.89
N VAL A 38 -28.53 18.62 -27.89
CA VAL A 38 -27.64 18.52 -29.05
C VAL A 38 -26.54 19.55 -28.89
N LYS A 39 -25.31 19.10 -28.77
CA LYS A 39 -24.13 19.96 -28.82
C LYS A 39 -23.48 19.85 -30.21
N LYS A 40 -23.29 20.99 -30.88
CA LYS A 40 -22.52 21.07 -32.12
C LYS A 40 -21.08 21.44 -31.81
N TYR A 41 -20.14 20.79 -32.48
CA TYR A 41 -18.72 21.12 -32.45
C TYR A 41 -18.40 21.95 -33.70
N GLU A 42 -18.03 23.21 -33.48
CA GLU A 42 -17.74 24.18 -34.58
C GLU A 42 -16.27 24.63 -34.46
N GLY A 43 -15.62 24.81 -35.63
CA GLY A 43 -14.30 25.40 -35.73
C GLY A 43 -13.19 24.53 -35.12
N ASN A 44 -12.43 25.08 -34.15
CA ASN A 44 -11.25 24.47 -33.55
C ASN A 44 -11.57 23.57 -32.33
N GLU A 45 -12.82 23.24 -32.03
CA GLU A 45 -13.14 22.33 -30.93
C GLU A 45 -12.62 20.92 -31.23
N VAL A 46 -12.08 20.28 -30.20
CA VAL A 46 -11.61 18.89 -30.27
C VAL A 46 -12.82 17.97 -30.44
N LEU A 47 -12.84 17.19 -31.51
CA LEU A 47 -13.89 16.19 -31.73
C LEU A 47 -13.73 15.06 -30.71
N PRO A 48 -14.87 14.49 -30.23
CA PRO A 48 -14.84 13.31 -29.37
C PRO A 48 -14.08 12.14 -30.00
N ALA A 49 -13.25 11.47 -29.20
CA ALA A 49 -12.45 10.34 -29.64
C ALA A 49 -13.28 9.08 -29.92
N TYR A 50 -14.41 8.94 -29.20
CA TYR A 50 -15.27 7.76 -29.29
C TYR A 50 -16.65 8.18 -29.86
N PRO A 51 -17.34 7.27 -30.60
CA PRO A 51 -18.67 7.55 -31.13
C PRO A 51 -19.75 7.52 -30.04
N TYR A 52 -19.59 6.66 -29.03
CA TYR A 52 -20.60 6.42 -27.99
C TYR A 52 -19.95 6.40 -26.62
N ALA A 53 -20.63 7.01 -25.64
CA ALA A 53 -20.20 6.93 -24.25
C ALA A 53 -21.39 6.85 -23.29
N ILE A 54 -21.17 6.18 -22.17
CA ILE A 54 -22.10 6.10 -21.05
C ILE A 54 -21.35 6.46 -19.79
N GLY A 55 -21.87 7.43 -19.02
CA GLY A 55 -21.37 7.81 -17.71
C GLY A 55 -22.37 7.40 -16.64
N ALA A 56 -21.90 6.83 -15.53
CA ALA A 56 -22.72 6.45 -14.40
C ALA A 56 -22.20 7.09 -13.11
N ASP A 57 -23.02 7.92 -12.48
CA ASP A 57 -22.83 8.34 -11.11
C ASP A 57 -23.51 7.33 -10.19
N VAL A 58 -22.71 6.73 -9.30
CA VAL A 58 -23.12 5.52 -8.56
C VAL A 58 -23.46 5.85 -7.11
N HIS A 59 -24.68 5.48 -6.71
CA HIS A 59 -25.18 5.61 -5.35
C HIS A 59 -25.57 4.24 -4.78
N ARG A 60 -25.92 4.22 -3.50
CA ARG A 60 -26.30 2.99 -2.80
C ARG A 60 -27.57 2.35 -3.38
N ASP A 61 -28.59 3.17 -3.61
CA ASP A 61 -29.94 2.68 -3.91
C ASP A 61 -30.31 2.84 -5.39
N PHE A 62 -29.60 3.73 -6.09
CA PHE A 62 -29.80 3.99 -7.51
C PHE A 62 -28.49 4.40 -8.21
N MET A 63 -28.50 4.37 -9.52
CA MET A 63 -27.45 4.90 -10.37
C MET A 63 -28.03 5.87 -11.38
N GLN A 64 -27.40 7.03 -11.53
CA GLN A 64 -27.74 8.02 -12.53
C GLN A 64 -26.87 7.81 -13.75
N PHE A 65 -27.49 7.61 -14.91
CA PHE A 65 -26.79 7.42 -16.18
C PHE A 65 -26.93 8.64 -17.09
N SER A 66 -25.87 8.90 -17.84
CA SER A 66 -25.85 9.82 -18.98
C SER A 66 -25.30 9.07 -20.17
N ILE A 67 -25.95 9.19 -21.31
CA ILE A 67 -25.55 8.61 -22.60
C ILE A 67 -25.25 9.74 -23.56
N MET A 68 -24.14 9.64 -24.28
CA MET A 68 -23.81 10.56 -25.37
C MET A 68 -23.53 9.77 -26.65
N VAL A 69 -24.19 10.19 -27.71
CA VAL A 69 -24.06 9.63 -29.07
C VAL A 69 -23.54 10.71 -30.00
N ARG A 70 -22.37 10.47 -30.58
CA ARG A 70 -21.79 11.36 -31.60
C ARG A 70 -22.24 10.94 -32.99
N ILE A 71 -22.80 11.89 -33.73
CA ILE A 71 -23.11 11.74 -35.14
C ILE A 71 -22.44 12.92 -35.84
N ASP A 72 -21.39 12.64 -36.60
CA ASP A 72 -20.54 13.66 -37.25
C ASP A 72 -20.03 14.70 -36.23
N LYS A 73 -20.47 15.97 -36.38
CA LYS A 73 -20.13 17.09 -35.50
C LYS A 73 -21.19 17.38 -34.43
N GLN A 74 -22.16 16.49 -34.25
CA GLN A 74 -23.22 16.66 -33.27
C GLN A 74 -23.12 15.59 -32.18
N VAL A 75 -23.44 15.97 -30.96
CA VAL A 75 -23.55 15.02 -29.82
C VAL A 75 -24.97 15.12 -29.28
N LYS A 76 -25.69 14.00 -29.32
CA LYS A 76 -26.97 13.83 -28.64
C LYS A 76 -26.76 13.27 -27.26
N GLU A 77 -27.52 13.77 -26.29
CA GLU A 77 -27.37 13.41 -24.87
C GLU A 77 -28.70 12.96 -24.27
N TYR A 78 -28.65 11.88 -23.47
CA TYR A 78 -29.76 11.30 -22.72
C TYR A 78 -29.39 11.05 -21.29
N HIS A 79 -30.39 11.08 -20.41
CA HIS A 79 -30.25 10.77 -19.00
C HIS A 79 -31.35 9.83 -18.58
N PHE A 80 -30.98 8.85 -17.75
CA PHE A 80 -31.94 7.95 -17.11
C PHE A 80 -31.40 7.47 -15.77
N GLN A 81 -32.27 6.87 -14.97
CA GLN A 81 -31.93 6.35 -13.64
C GLN A 81 -32.33 4.88 -13.54
N SER A 82 -31.52 4.09 -12.84
CA SER A 82 -31.81 2.68 -12.55
C SER A 82 -31.58 2.38 -11.07
N LYS A 83 -32.27 1.38 -10.53
CA LYS A 83 -31.92 0.82 -9.22
C LYS A 83 -30.59 0.09 -9.29
N THR A 84 -29.96 -0.11 -8.12
CA THR A 84 -28.62 -0.72 -8.00
C THR A 84 -28.66 -2.26 -7.95
N ASP A 85 -29.84 -2.89 -7.98
CA ASP A 85 -29.95 -4.34 -8.02
C ASP A 85 -29.52 -4.94 -9.36
N TYR A 86 -29.19 -6.23 -9.34
CA TYR A 86 -28.59 -6.94 -10.47
C TYR A 86 -29.49 -6.90 -11.72
N ASP A 87 -30.77 -7.22 -11.56
CA ASP A 87 -31.72 -7.30 -12.69
C ASP A 87 -31.97 -5.93 -13.30
N SER A 88 -32.17 -4.91 -12.46
CA SER A 88 -32.36 -3.53 -12.91
C SER A 88 -31.14 -3.03 -13.70
N LEU A 89 -29.93 -3.38 -13.30
CA LEU A 89 -28.70 -2.96 -14.01
C LEU A 89 -28.50 -3.70 -15.33
N LEU A 90 -28.94 -4.97 -15.46
CA LEU A 90 -28.94 -5.67 -16.75
C LEU A 90 -29.90 -4.99 -17.72
N HIS A 91 -31.12 -4.72 -17.28
CA HIS A 91 -32.10 -4.00 -18.09
C HIS A 91 -31.63 -2.58 -18.47
N ALA A 92 -30.95 -1.88 -17.53
CA ALA A 92 -30.34 -0.58 -17.79
C ALA A 92 -29.31 -0.64 -18.92
N LYS A 93 -28.53 -1.73 -18.99
CA LYS A 93 -27.57 -1.97 -20.07
C LYS A 93 -28.28 -2.11 -21.42
N ASP A 94 -29.27 -3.00 -21.49
CA ASP A 94 -30.01 -3.26 -22.71
C ASP A 94 -30.75 -2.00 -23.21
N PHE A 95 -31.33 -1.25 -22.25
CA PHE A 95 -31.98 0.04 -22.56
C PHE A 95 -30.97 1.06 -23.10
N ALA A 96 -29.79 1.17 -22.50
CA ALA A 96 -28.76 2.09 -22.95
C ALA A 96 -28.27 1.75 -24.38
N ILE A 97 -28.07 0.46 -24.67
CA ILE A 97 -27.67 -0.01 -25.99
C ILE A 97 -28.78 0.33 -27.04
N LYS A 98 -30.03 -0.01 -26.74
CA LYS A 98 -31.17 0.33 -27.63
C LYS A 98 -31.28 1.83 -27.90
N LEU A 99 -31.06 2.68 -26.90
CA LEU A 99 -31.02 4.14 -27.10
C LEU A 99 -29.90 4.56 -28.04
N ILE A 100 -28.71 3.96 -27.89
CA ILE A 100 -27.58 4.26 -28.76
C ILE A 100 -27.91 3.83 -30.21
N GLU A 101 -28.47 2.65 -30.42
CA GLU A 101 -28.89 2.13 -31.72
C GLU A 101 -29.92 3.03 -32.38
N GLU A 102 -30.97 3.40 -31.64
CA GLU A 102 -32.04 4.27 -32.15
C GLU A 102 -31.53 5.63 -32.66
N TYR A 103 -30.48 6.16 -32.03
CA TYR A 103 -30.00 7.52 -32.32
C TYR A 103 -28.66 7.59 -33.06
N SER A 104 -27.94 6.48 -33.22
CA SER A 104 -26.73 6.45 -34.03
C SER A 104 -27.02 6.44 -35.53
N ASN A 105 -27.58 5.36 -35.99
CA ASN A 105 -28.06 5.15 -37.37
C ASN A 105 -28.96 3.92 -37.35
N PRO A 106 -30.23 4.01 -37.70
CA PRO A 106 -31.17 2.89 -37.59
C PRO A 106 -30.84 1.67 -38.45
N HIS A 107 -29.78 1.74 -39.26
CA HIS A 107 -29.33 0.66 -40.15
C HIS A 107 -27.99 0.02 -39.73
N ILE A 108 -27.41 0.42 -38.60
CA ILE A 108 -26.11 -0.09 -38.14
C ILE A 108 -26.29 -0.67 -36.75
N ASP A 109 -26.00 -1.97 -36.61
CA ASP A 109 -25.87 -2.61 -35.32
C ASP A 109 -24.68 -1.99 -34.57
N VAL A 110 -24.93 -1.53 -33.35
CA VAL A 110 -23.88 -0.94 -32.51
C VAL A 110 -23.07 -2.05 -31.89
N ASP A 111 -21.79 -2.13 -32.24
CA ASP A 111 -20.86 -2.99 -31.49
C ASP A 111 -20.74 -2.52 -30.03
N PRO A 112 -21.15 -3.33 -29.03
CA PRO A 112 -21.03 -2.98 -27.63
C PRO A 112 -19.59 -2.63 -27.23
N ASN A 113 -18.57 -3.14 -27.91
CA ASN A 113 -17.16 -2.84 -27.67
C ASN A 113 -16.77 -1.42 -28.13
N SER A 114 -17.55 -0.79 -29.00
CA SER A 114 -17.34 0.61 -29.43
C SER A 114 -17.85 1.63 -28.41
N ILE A 115 -18.62 1.19 -27.41
CA ILE A 115 -19.18 2.04 -26.37
C ILE A 115 -18.15 2.23 -25.27
N ARG A 116 -17.88 3.46 -24.88
CA ARG A 116 -17.03 3.79 -23.76
C ARG A 116 -17.86 4.01 -22.50
N TYR A 117 -17.56 3.27 -21.44
CA TYR A 117 -18.28 3.36 -20.18
C TYR A 117 -17.40 3.99 -19.10
N ALA A 118 -17.96 4.91 -18.31
CA ALA A 118 -17.26 5.49 -17.15
C ALA A 118 -18.17 5.52 -15.93
N CYS A 119 -17.65 5.10 -14.78
CA CYS A 119 -18.31 5.25 -13.50
C CYS A 119 -17.34 5.75 -12.43
N GLU A 120 -17.86 6.41 -11.39
CA GLU A 120 -17.04 6.85 -10.26
C GLU A 120 -16.76 5.70 -9.29
N SER A 121 -15.52 5.62 -8.76
CA SER A 121 -15.15 4.64 -7.74
C SER A 121 -15.53 5.11 -6.34
N THR A 122 -16.82 5.16 -6.04
CA THR A 122 -17.32 5.56 -4.72
C THR A 122 -17.60 4.33 -3.86
N GLY A 123 -16.75 4.06 -2.86
CA GLY A 123 -16.87 2.89 -1.99
C GLY A 123 -17.00 1.59 -2.79
N ASN A 124 -18.02 0.78 -2.45
CA ASN A 124 -18.34 -0.46 -3.17
C ASN A 124 -19.55 -0.32 -4.12
N TYR A 125 -20.11 0.88 -4.26
CA TYR A 125 -21.37 1.09 -5.00
C TYR A 125 -21.24 0.86 -6.50
N HIS A 126 -20.03 0.98 -7.06
CA HIS A 126 -19.75 0.68 -8.47
C HIS A 126 -19.64 -0.82 -8.78
N GLN A 127 -19.46 -1.67 -7.77
CA GLN A 127 -19.22 -3.11 -7.96
C GLN A 127 -20.40 -3.85 -8.64
N PRO A 128 -21.68 -3.60 -8.29
CA PRO A 128 -22.80 -4.20 -9.00
C PRO A 128 -22.78 -3.88 -10.50
N LEU A 129 -22.44 -2.64 -10.87
CA LEU A 129 -22.35 -2.24 -12.28
C LEU A 129 -21.23 -3.01 -13.01
N LEU A 130 -20.05 -3.14 -12.39
CA LEU A 130 -18.93 -3.91 -12.95
C LEU A 130 -19.28 -5.38 -13.20
N LYS A 131 -20.05 -5.98 -12.29
CA LYS A 131 -20.47 -7.39 -12.38
C LYS A 131 -21.54 -7.63 -13.44
N THR A 132 -22.49 -6.72 -13.56
CA THR A 132 -23.61 -6.85 -14.49
C THR A 132 -23.21 -6.47 -15.93
N TRP A 133 -22.38 -5.44 -16.10
CA TRP A 133 -21.97 -4.94 -17.42
C TRP A 133 -20.66 -5.56 -17.93
N LYS A 134 -20.13 -6.55 -17.24
CA LYS A 134 -18.99 -7.42 -17.57
C LYS A 134 -17.85 -6.73 -18.33
N GLY A 135 -16.91 -6.21 -17.54
CA GLY A 135 -15.55 -5.93 -18.04
C GLY A 135 -15.37 -4.61 -18.80
N VAL A 136 -16.40 -3.80 -18.95
CA VAL A 136 -16.37 -2.62 -19.81
C VAL A 136 -16.36 -1.28 -19.07
N PRO A 137 -16.97 -1.11 -17.87
CA PRO A 137 -16.95 0.19 -17.21
C PRO A 137 -15.54 0.60 -16.80
N VAL A 138 -15.10 1.74 -17.27
CA VAL A 138 -13.88 2.41 -16.82
C VAL A 138 -14.17 3.06 -15.48
N VAL A 139 -13.47 2.64 -14.45
CA VAL A 139 -13.62 3.23 -13.13
C VAL A 139 -12.74 4.46 -13.02
N VAL A 140 -13.30 5.58 -12.65
CA VAL A 140 -12.63 6.88 -12.55
C VAL A 140 -12.45 7.30 -11.10
N ASN A 141 -11.32 7.94 -10.79
CA ASN A 141 -11.05 8.45 -9.44
C ASN A 141 -11.90 9.72 -9.16
N PRO A 142 -12.73 9.74 -8.09
CA PRO A 142 -13.59 10.87 -7.74
C PRO A 142 -12.86 12.21 -7.55
N SER A 143 -11.59 12.18 -7.17
CA SER A 143 -10.81 13.41 -6.90
C SER A 143 -10.58 14.28 -8.14
N ILE A 144 -10.68 13.69 -9.33
CA ILE A 144 -10.47 14.39 -10.61
C ILE A 144 -11.74 15.12 -11.03
N ALA A 145 -12.92 14.65 -10.59
CA ALA A 145 -14.22 15.20 -10.96
C ALA A 145 -14.65 16.47 -10.20
N LYS A 146 -14.01 16.80 -9.07
CA LYS A 146 -14.56 17.69 -8.02
C LYS A 146 -14.15 19.16 -8.08
N ALA A 147 -13.62 19.68 -9.17
CA ALA A 147 -13.21 21.09 -9.25
C ALA A 147 -14.38 22.05 -9.52
N GLY A 148 -14.93 22.65 -8.45
CA GLY A 148 -15.58 23.98 -8.52
C GLY A 148 -16.97 24.11 -9.12
N ARG A 149 -17.79 23.04 -9.23
CA ARG A 149 -19.10 23.06 -9.90
C ARG A 149 -20.28 22.83 -8.93
N ARG A 150 -21.48 23.28 -9.33
CA ARG A 150 -22.74 22.85 -8.70
C ARG A 150 -22.85 21.33 -8.77
N LYS A 151 -23.10 20.69 -7.64
CA LYS A 151 -23.30 19.24 -7.56
C LYS A 151 -24.74 18.90 -7.88
N SER A 152 -24.95 18.01 -8.85
CA SER A 152 -26.14 17.17 -8.99
C SER A 152 -25.71 15.87 -9.63
N ASP A 153 -26.36 14.77 -9.28
CA ASP A 153 -26.04 13.42 -9.76
C ASP A 153 -26.07 13.35 -11.29
N ARG A 154 -27.01 14.08 -11.91
CA ARG A 154 -27.12 14.21 -13.37
C ARG A 154 -25.89 14.89 -13.99
N LEU A 155 -25.40 15.99 -13.38
CA LEU A 155 -24.23 16.70 -13.87
C LEU A 155 -22.95 15.88 -13.67
N ASP A 156 -22.87 15.10 -12.60
CA ASP A 156 -21.74 14.24 -12.33
C ASP A 156 -21.70 13.06 -13.31
N ALA A 157 -22.83 12.39 -13.58
CA ALA A 157 -22.95 11.37 -14.63
C ALA A 157 -22.65 11.92 -16.03
N ARG A 158 -23.13 13.14 -16.32
CA ARG A 158 -22.86 13.84 -17.57
C ARG A 158 -21.37 14.12 -17.77
N LEU A 159 -20.69 14.57 -16.74
CA LEU A 159 -19.25 14.84 -16.77
C LEU A 159 -18.45 13.56 -17.02
N LEU A 160 -18.81 12.47 -16.35
CA LEU A 160 -18.23 11.14 -16.57
C LEU A 160 -18.39 10.71 -18.03
N CYS A 161 -19.61 10.81 -18.55
CA CYS A 161 -19.94 10.48 -19.94
C CYS A 161 -19.14 11.32 -20.94
N HIS A 162 -19.11 12.64 -20.76
CA HIS A 162 -18.40 13.57 -21.64
C HIS A 162 -16.90 13.28 -21.69
N ASN A 163 -16.26 13.05 -20.53
CA ASN A 163 -14.85 12.72 -20.50
C ASN A 163 -14.55 11.34 -21.09
N ALA A 164 -15.46 10.36 -20.90
CA ALA A 164 -15.36 9.06 -21.56
C ALA A 164 -15.43 9.20 -23.09
N LEU A 165 -16.35 10.02 -23.58
CA LEU A 165 -16.48 10.32 -25.01
C LEU A 165 -15.22 10.97 -25.61
N LEU A 166 -14.57 11.88 -24.84
CA LEU A 166 -13.34 12.55 -25.24
C LEU A 166 -12.08 11.70 -25.05
N GLY A 167 -12.15 10.59 -24.29
CA GLY A 167 -10.98 9.77 -23.94
C GLY A 167 -9.99 10.46 -23.02
N THR A 168 -10.42 11.46 -22.22
CA THR A 168 -9.54 12.30 -21.39
C THR A 168 -9.23 11.71 -20.02
N TRP A 169 -9.76 10.54 -19.68
CA TRP A 169 -9.60 9.91 -18.37
C TRP A 169 -8.67 8.70 -18.42
N SER A 170 -7.85 8.59 -17.40
CA SER A 170 -7.08 7.38 -17.17
C SER A 170 -7.92 6.34 -16.44
N GLU A 171 -7.85 5.12 -16.90
CA GLU A 171 -8.56 3.99 -16.30
C GLU A 171 -7.98 3.64 -14.93
N SER A 172 -8.86 3.43 -13.95
CA SER A 172 -8.47 2.81 -12.69
C SER A 172 -8.36 1.29 -12.88
N TYR A 173 -7.38 0.70 -12.21
CA TYR A 173 -7.21 -0.75 -12.27
C TYR A 173 -8.36 -1.45 -11.56
N VAL A 174 -9.13 -2.24 -12.29
CA VAL A 174 -10.20 -3.09 -11.74
C VAL A 174 -9.58 -4.40 -11.26
N VAL A 175 -9.80 -4.72 -9.99
CA VAL A 175 -9.29 -5.97 -9.39
C VAL A 175 -10.16 -7.15 -9.73
N SER A 176 -9.53 -8.33 -9.91
CA SER A 176 -10.27 -9.59 -10.05
C SER A 176 -10.98 -9.97 -8.75
N ASP A 177 -12.00 -10.82 -8.84
CA ASP A 177 -12.71 -11.34 -7.67
C ASP A 177 -11.77 -12.06 -6.70
N ASP A 178 -10.77 -12.78 -7.20
CA ASP A 178 -9.77 -13.46 -6.37
C ASP A 178 -8.95 -12.49 -5.52
N VAL A 179 -8.49 -11.39 -6.11
CA VAL A 179 -7.78 -10.34 -5.37
C VAL A 179 -8.71 -9.64 -4.39
N HIS A 180 -9.98 -9.43 -4.77
CA HIS A 180 -10.98 -8.85 -3.88
C HIS A 180 -11.20 -9.73 -2.63
N ILE A 181 -11.30 -11.05 -2.80
CA ILE A 181 -11.39 -12.02 -1.69
C ILE A 181 -10.19 -11.85 -0.75
N ILE A 182 -8.97 -11.86 -1.28
CA ILE A 182 -7.74 -11.70 -0.48
C ILE A 182 -7.75 -10.36 0.27
N ARG A 183 -8.19 -9.26 -0.35
CA ARG A 183 -8.33 -7.94 0.30
C ARG A 183 -9.31 -7.98 1.45
N THR A 184 -10.47 -8.60 1.25
CA THR A 184 -11.51 -8.73 2.27
C THR A 184 -11.00 -9.53 3.47
N LEU A 185 -10.37 -10.68 3.22
CA LEU A 185 -9.77 -11.50 4.27
C LEU A 185 -8.66 -10.75 5.04
N ASN A 186 -7.76 -10.04 4.35
CA ASN A 186 -6.74 -9.20 4.99
C ASN A 186 -7.35 -8.08 5.86
N LEU A 187 -8.43 -7.46 5.40
CA LEU A 187 -9.14 -6.44 6.16
C LEU A 187 -9.72 -7.03 7.45
N GLN A 188 -10.42 -8.16 7.36
CA GLN A 188 -11.02 -8.84 8.52
C GLN A 188 -9.95 -9.31 9.51
N ARG A 189 -8.87 -9.92 9.02
CA ARG A 189 -7.72 -10.28 9.85
C ARG A 189 -7.16 -9.08 10.61
N SER A 190 -6.96 -7.95 9.92
CA SER A 190 -6.46 -6.71 10.54
C SER A 190 -7.46 -6.12 11.55
N HIS A 191 -8.77 -6.32 11.36
CA HIS A 191 -9.79 -5.93 12.32
C HIS A 191 -9.69 -6.77 13.60
N CYS A 192 -9.56 -8.09 13.47
CA CYS A 192 -9.39 -8.99 14.61
C CYS A 192 -8.12 -8.67 15.40
N GLU A 193 -6.98 -8.45 14.74
CA GLU A 193 -5.72 -8.07 15.40
C GLU A 193 -5.83 -6.74 16.16
N ARG A 194 -6.51 -5.74 15.59
CA ARG A 194 -6.75 -4.46 16.27
C ARG A 194 -7.65 -4.61 17.49
N LYS A 195 -8.72 -5.40 17.37
CA LYS A 195 -9.61 -5.70 18.51
C LYS A 195 -8.87 -6.42 19.62
N ALA A 196 -8.09 -7.46 19.28
CA ALA A 196 -7.27 -8.17 20.24
C ALA A 196 -6.29 -7.21 20.96
N THR A 197 -5.65 -6.29 20.23
CA THR A 197 -4.78 -5.27 20.83
C THR A 197 -5.54 -4.34 21.77
N GLN A 198 -6.73 -3.89 21.40
CA GLN A 198 -7.58 -3.03 22.25
C GLN A 198 -8.00 -3.74 23.54
N ILE A 199 -8.42 -5.00 23.41
CA ILE A 199 -8.81 -5.83 24.57
C ILE A 199 -7.61 -6.05 25.48
N GLY A 200 -6.42 -6.39 24.92
CA GLY A 200 -5.20 -6.54 25.69
C GLY A 200 -4.80 -5.27 26.46
N ASN A 201 -4.94 -4.10 25.85
CA ASN A 201 -4.70 -2.82 26.52
C ASN A 201 -5.72 -2.57 27.65
N SER A 202 -7.00 -2.95 27.45
CA SER A 202 -8.03 -2.85 28.47
C SER A 202 -7.74 -3.76 29.66
N ILE A 203 -7.36 -5.03 29.43
CA ILE A 203 -6.94 -5.97 30.46
C ILE A 203 -5.76 -5.38 31.27
N ASN A 204 -4.73 -4.89 30.57
CA ASN A 204 -3.56 -4.33 31.21
C ASN A 204 -3.90 -3.10 32.07
N SER A 205 -4.75 -2.21 31.58
CA SER A 205 -5.21 -1.02 32.29
C SER A 205 -5.99 -1.38 33.56
N GLU A 206 -6.83 -2.40 33.50
CA GLU A 206 -7.60 -2.84 34.67
C GLU A 206 -6.70 -3.53 35.71
N LEU A 207 -5.78 -4.40 35.28
CA LEU A 207 -4.81 -5.04 36.19
C LEU A 207 -3.92 -4.03 36.91
N LEU A 208 -3.49 -2.97 36.24
CA LEU A 208 -2.69 -1.89 36.85
C LEU A 208 -3.42 -1.20 38.01
N ARG A 209 -4.76 -1.10 37.99
CA ARG A 209 -5.54 -0.53 39.10
C ARG A 209 -5.39 -1.32 40.40
N TYR A 210 -5.12 -2.60 40.29
CA TYR A 210 -4.94 -3.51 41.42
C TYR A 210 -3.45 -3.82 41.71
N GLY A 211 -2.53 -2.98 41.20
CA GLY A 211 -1.11 -3.12 41.46
C GLY A 211 -0.43 -4.27 40.69
N VAL A 212 -1.16 -4.92 39.78
CA VAL A 212 -0.58 -5.98 38.93
C VAL A 212 0.17 -5.33 37.77
N ASN A 213 1.46 -5.03 38.01
CA ASN A 213 2.34 -4.46 37.00
C ASN A 213 3.40 -5.47 36.58
N LEU A 214 3.25 -6.06 35.41
CA LEU A 214 4.12 -7.11 34.89
C LEU A 214 5.21 -6.59 33.95
N GLY A 215 5.48 -5.29 34.00
CA GLY A 215 6.50 -4.61 33.20
C GLY A 215 5.97 -3.97 31.91
N THR A 216 6.86 -3.22 31.25
CA THR A 216 6.53 -2.32 30.11
C THR A 216 6.17 -3.04 28.80
N LYS A 217 6.23 -4.36 28.75
CA LYS A 217 5.92 -5.12 27.53
C LYS A 217 4.51 -5.72 27.66
N GLY A 218 3.52 -5.10 27.04
CA GLY A 218 2.12 -5.49 27.06
C GLY A 218 1.81 -6.95 26.66
N SER A 219 2.77 -7.69 26.08
CA SER A 219 2.65 -9.12 25.80
C SER A 219 2.72 -10.01 27.06
N VAL A 220 3.27 -9.51 28.14
CA VAL A 220 3.39 -10.28 29.40
C VAL A 220 2.05 -10.42 30.11
N THR A 221 1.19 -9.40 30.00
CA THR A 221 -0.14 -9.38 30.61
C THR A 221 -1.10 -10.44 30.02
N LEU A 222 -0.80 -10.91 28.82
CA LEU A 222 -1.64 -11.84 28.06
C LEU A 222 -1.09 -13.27 28.08
N ASN A 223 -0.01 -13.52 28.84
CA ASN A 223 0.53 -14.87 28.98
C ASN A 223 -0.35 -15.73 29.92
N ASN A 224 -0.19 -17.04 29.80
CA ASN A 224 -0.98 -17.99 30.59
C ASN A 224 -0.74 -17.86 32.10
N GLU A 225 0.46 -17.47 32.55
CA GLU A 225 0.79 -17.28 33.95
C GLU A 225 -0.06 -16.17 34.57
N VAL A 226 -0.15 -15.02 33.88
CA VAL A 226 -0.97 -13.88 34.33
C VAL A 226 -2.45 -14.22 34.31
N ARG A 227 -2.89 -14.90 33.26
CA ARG A 227 -4.26 -15.35 33.13
C ARG A 227 -4.63 -16.30 34.29
N ASN A 228 -3.76 -17.26 34.61
CA ASN A 228 -3.96 -18.18 35.71
C ASN A 228 -3.96 -17.46 37.06
N LEU A 229 -3.14 -16.44 37.22
CA LEU A 229 -3.17 -15.59 38.42
C LEU A 229 -4.53 -14.87 38.57
N VAL A 230 -5.04 -14.29 37.48
CA VAL A 230 -6.35 -13.62 37.48
C VAL A 230 -7.49 -14.59 37.76
N LEU A 231 -7.35 -15.84 37.35
CA LEU A 231 -8.34 -16.90 37.55
C LEU A 231 -8.18 -17.68 38.87
N ASP A 232 -7.42 -17.17 39.82
CA ASP A 232 -7.14 -17.80 41.10
C ASP A 232 -6.40 -19.18 41.04
N GLN A 233 -5.76 -19.46 39.91
CA GLN A 233 -4.98 -20.69 39.73
C GLN A 233 -3.57 -20.61 40.37
N LEU A 234 -3.12 -19.37 40.68
CA LEU A 234 -1.86 -19.11 41.37
C LEU A 234 -2.10 -18.11 42.49
N SER A 235 -1.67 -18.43 43.72
CA SER A 235 -1.79 -17.55 44.90
C SER A 235 -0.76 -16.43 44.89
N GLU A 236 0.44 -16.69 44.34
CA GLU A 236 1.54 -15.74 44.26
C GLU A 236 2.27 -15.88 42.93
N HIS A 237 2.74 -14.77 42.40
CA HIS A 237 3.52 -14.74 41.17
C HIS A 237 4.87 -14.04 41.42
N PRO A 238 6.02 -14.64 41.03
CA PRO A 238 7.34 -14.10 41.33
C PRO A 238 7.64 -12.72 40.70
N LYS A 239 6.83 -12.27 39.77
CA LYS A 239 6.93 -10.95 39.15
C LYS A 239 5.96 -9.90 39.69
N LEU A 240 5.13 -10.27 40.67
CA LEU A 240 4.33 -9.32 41.42
C LEU A 240 5.20 -8.56 42.42
N GLU A 241 4.88 -7.28 42.63
CA GLU A 241 5.53 -6.54 43.72
C GLU A 241 5.17 -7.16 45.07
N PRO A 242 6.10 -7.11 46.05
CA PRO A 242 5.84 -7.62 47.37
C PRO A 242 4.58 -7.00 47.99
N GLY A 243 3.64 -7.83 48.40
CA GLY A 243 2.35 -7.39 48.96
C GLY A 243 1.19 -7.34 47.98
N CYS A 244 1.39 -7.55 46.66
CA CYS A 244 0.32 -7.72 45.69
C CYS A 244 -0.16 -9.17 45.68
N THR A 245 -1.39 -9.40 46.13
CA THR A 245 -2.03 -10.71 46.10
C THR A 245 -3.22 -10.71 45.15
N ASN A 246 -3.59 -11.90 44.68
CA ASN A 246 -4.73 -12.15 43.86
C ASN A 246 -6.08 -11.70 44.52
N ASP A 247 -6.12 -11.71 45.85
CA ASP A 247 -7.29 -11.33 46.66
C ASP A 247 -7.66 -9.84 46.55
N MET A 248 -6.73 -9.00 46.07
CA MET A 248 -6.99 -7.57 45.85
C MET A 248 -7.96 -7.30 44.68
N ILE A 249 -8.14 -8.26 43.78
CA ILE A 249 -9.05 -8.08 42.62
C ILE A 249 -10.45 -8.58 43.02
N PRO A 250 -11.47 -7.71 43.02
CA PRO A 250 -12.86 -8.12 43.34
C PRO A 250 -13.36 -9.17 42.35
N LEU A 251 -14.21 -10.10 42.85
CA LEU A 251 -14.76 -11.22 42.07
C LEU A 251 -15.46 -10.74 40.78
N GLN A 252 -16.19 -9.63 40.86
CA GLN A 252 -16.86 -9.04 39.70
C GLN A 252 -15.87 -8.61 38.62
N ILE A 253 -14.72 -8.05 39.02
CA ILE A 253 -13.67 -7.62 38.09
C ILE A 253 -12.96 -8.84 37.50
N LYS A 254 -12.69 -9.89 38.29
CA LYS A 254 -12.16 -11.16 37.77
C LYS A 254 -13.08 -11.74 36.69
N SER A 255 -14.41 -11.71 36.88
CA SER A 255 -15.38 -12.16 35.88
C SER A 255 -15.28 -11.32 34.59
N VAL A 256 -15.15 -9.99 34.71
CA VAL A 256 -14.97 -9.11 33.55
C VAL A 256 -13.66 -9.42 32.83
N LEU A 257 -12.56 -9.56 33.56
CA LEU A 257 -11.25 -9.90 32.99
C LEU A 257 -11.27 -11.25 32.27
N LEU A 258 -11.94 -12.27 32.84
CA LEU A 258 -12.14 -13.57 32.20
C LEU A 258 -12.84 -13.44 30.85
N ASN A 259 -13.93 -12.67 30.79
CA ASN A 259 -14.64 -12.40 29.54
C ASN A 259 -13.76 -11.68 28.53
N CYS A 260 -12.94 -10.72 28.98
CA CYS A 260 -11.99 -10.03 28.12
C CYS A 260 -10.92 -11.00 27.57
N TYR A 261 -10.37 -11.91 28.40
CA TYR A 261 -9.42 -12.93 27.94
C TYR A 261 -10.04 -13.87 26.91
N ASN A 262 -11.27 -14.34 27.15
CA ASN A 262 -11.99 -15.22 26.21
C ASN A 262 -12.24 -14.51 24.87
N GLU A 263 -12.63 -13.24 24.89
CA GLU A 263 -12.83 -12.47 23.66
C GLU A 263 -11.48 -12.17 22.96
N TRP A 264 -10.41 -11.95 23.71
CA TRP A 264 -9.07 -11.79 23.15
C TRP A 264 -8.61 -13.06 22.42
N ASP A 265 -8.78 -14.26 23.03
CA ASP A 265 -8.48 -15.56 22.43
C ASP A 265 -9.27 -15.73 21.12
N ARG A 266 -10.59 -15.49 21.18
CA ARG A 266 -11.47 -15.58 20.01
C ARG A 266 -11.02 -14.70 18.87
N GLN A 267 -10.61 -13.44 19.16
CA GLN A 267 -10.12 -12.53 18.13
C GLN A 267 -8.79 -13.02 17.52
N LYS A 268 -7.94 -13.66 18.32
CA LYS A 268 -6.68 -14.25 17.83
C LYS A 268 -6.95 -15.47 16.95
N GLU A 269 -7.81 -16.38 17.38
CA GLU A 269 -8.21 -17.56 16.59
C GLU A 269 -8.83 -17.16 15.24
N LEU A 270 -9.73 -16.16 15.23
CA LEU A 270 -10.28 -15.63 13.98
C LEU A 270 -9.21 -14.99 13.08
N ALA A 271 -8.23 -14.28 13.65
CA ALA A 271 -7.14 -13.71 12.88
C ALA A 271 -6.26 -14.79 12.24
N ASP A 272 -6.02 -15.90 12.96
CA ASP A 272 -5.24 -17.03 12.47
C ASP A 272 -6.01 -17.82 11.39
N ASP A 273 -7.31 -18.01 11.57
CA ASP A 273 -8.19 -18.62 10.55
C ASP A 273 -8.20 -17.80 9.25
N PHE A 274 -8.39 -16.48 9.34
CA PHE A 274 -8.26 -15.61 8.18
C PHE A 274 -6.86 -15.66 7.54
N ALA A 275 -5.80 -15.79 8.33
CA ALA A 275 -4.43 -15.95 7.80
C ALA A 275 -4.29 -17.24 6.99
N GLN A 276 -4.86 -18.34 7.44
CA GLN A 276 -4.88 -19.62 6.71
C GLN A 276 -5.68 -19.53 5.42
N GLN A 277 -6.87 -18.91 5.46
CA GLN A 277 -7.69 -18.69 4.25
C GLN A 277 -6.97 -17.82 3.23
N ILE A 278 -6.27 -16.76 3.66
CA ILE A 278 -5.45 -15.92 2.79
C ILE A 278 -4.35 -16.76 2.14
N GLN A 279 -3.63 -17.55 2.93
CA GLN A 279 -2.56 -18.42 2.42
C GLN A 279 -3.08 -19.39 1.36
N GLN A 280 -4.19 -20.09 1.65
CA GLN A 280 -4.82 -21.02 0.72
C GLN A 280 -5.20 -20.33 -0.60
N LYS A 281 -5.84 -19.15 -0.50
CA LYS A 281 -6.28 -18.40 -1.68
C LYS A 281 -5.10 -17.88 -2.49
N VAL A 282 -4.06 -17.36 -1.83
CA VAL A 282 -2.83 -16.90 -2.50
C VAL A 282 -2.12 -18.04 -3.20
N TYR A 283 -2.00 -19.21 -2.53
CA TYR A 283 -1.28 -20.37 -3.07
C TYR A 283 -2.02 -21.06 -4.21
N SER A 284 -3.35 -21.02 -4.23
CA SER A 284 -4.17 -21.54 -5.33
C SER A 284 -4.23 -20.64 -6.56
N SER A 285 -3.76 -19.40 -6.45
CA SER A 285 -3.79 -18.41 -7.52
C SER A 285 -2.47 -18.37 -8.30
N LYS A 286 -2.53 -17.99 -9.58
CA LYS A 286 -1.35 -17.71 -10.40
C LYS A 286 -1.02 -16.21 -10.34
N TRP A 287 0.27 -15.91 -10.33
CA TRP A 287 0.76 -14.55 -10.18
C TRP A 287 1.80 -14.22 -11.25
N LYS A 288 1.66 -13.08 -11.89
CA LYS A 288 2.63 -12.61 -12.88
C LYS A 288 3.94 -12.22 -12.19
N CYS A 289 5.05 -12.82 -12.66
CA CYS A 289 6.38 -12.69 -12.13
C CYS A 289 7.39 -12.68 -13.27
N GLY A 290 8.09 -11.56 -13.49
CA GLY A 290 8.86 -11.41 -14.71
C GLY A 290 7.95 -11.53 -15.94
N ASP A 291 8.37 -12.31 -16.94
CA ASP A 291 7.63 -12.54 -18.18
C ASP A 291 6.69 -13.76 -18.14
N HIS A 292 6.62 -14.45 -17.02
CA HIS A 292 5.82 -15.68 -16.85
C HIS A 292 4.90 -15.59 -15.61
N GLU A 293 4.07 -16.63 -15.45
CA GLU A 293 3.26 -16.81 -14.25
C GLU A 293 3.86 -17.87 -13.35
N VAL A 294 3.82 -17.64 -12.05
CA VAL A 294 4.27 -18.58 -11.01
C VAL A 294 3.12 -18.91 -10.07
N ASP A 295 3.22 -20.04 -9.37
CA ASP A 295 2.27 -20.34 -8.29
C ASP A 295 2.46 -19.40 -7.09
N GLY A 296 1.41 -19.30 -6.26
CA GLY A 296 1.41 -18.35 -5.15
C GLY A 296 2.47 -18.63 -4.10
N LYS A 297 2.84 -19.90 -3.86
CA LYS A 297 3.90 -20.24 -2.91
C LYS A 297 5.25 -19.71 -3.39
N GLN A 298 5.57 -19.98 -4.65
CA GLN A 298 6.80 -19.49 -5.29
C GLN A 298 6.87 -17.96 -5.28
N MET A 299 5.75 -17.28 -5.57
CA MET A 299 5.68 -15.82 -5.51
C MET A 299 5.93 -15.29 -4.08
N VAL A 300 5.33 -15.89 -3.08
CA VAL A 300 5.54 -15.50 -1.68
C VAL A 300 6.99 -15.72 -1.25
N ASP A 301 7.60 -16.84 -1.63
CA ASP A 301 9.00 -17.14 -1.34
C ASP A 301 9.96 -16.14 -2.01
N LEU A 302 9.63 -15.69 -3.23
CA LEU A 302 10.36 -14.63 -3.92
C LEU A 302 10.25 -13.29 -3.17
N LEU A 303 9.05 -12.88 -2.79
CA LEU A 303 8.84 -11.63 -2.05
C LEU A 303 9.52 -11.65 -0.67
N LYS A 304 9.53 -12.80 0.01
CA LYS A 304 10.20 -13.00 1.29
C LYS A 304 11.73 -12.99 1.21
N SER A 305 12.31 -13.05 0.01
CA SER A 305 13.74 -12.85 -0.17
C SER A 305 14.18 -11.42 0.19
N VAL A 306 13.25 -10.44 0.15
CA VAL A 306 13.51 -9.07 0.58
C VAL A 306 13.61 -9.02 2.11
N PRO A 307 14.69 -8.46 2.68
CA PRO A 307 14.90 -8.39 4.12
C PRO A 307 13.73 -7.72 4.86
N GLY A 308 13.30 -8.34 5.95
CA GLY A 308 12.20 -7.84 6.79
C GLY A 308 10.80 -8.12 6.25
N ILE A 309 10.65 -8.76 5.10
CA ILE A 309 9.36 -9.16 4.54
C ILE A 309 8.98 -10.55 5.01
N GLY A 310 7.86 -10.66 5.72
CA GLY A 310 7.23 -11.92 6.13
C GLY A 310 5.98 -12.21 5.31
N ASP A 311 5.34 -13.37 5.59
CA ASP A 311 4.15 -13.85 4.87
C ASP A 311 3.03 -12.81 4.81
N VAL A 312 2.71 -12.19 5.95
CA VAL A 312 1.67 -11.16 6.03
C VAL A 312 1.93 -9.99 5.09
N THR A 313 3.18 -9.50 5.06
CA THR A 313 3.53 -8.37 4.20
C THR A 313 3.51 -8.78 2.72
N ALA A 314 3.95 -9.99 2.40
CA ALA A 314 3.84 -10.56 1.05
C ALA A 314 2.38 -10.67 0.60
N TYR A 315 1.48 -11.17 1.46
CA TYR A 315 0.04 -11.23 1.13
C TYR A 315 -0.58 -9.84 0.94
N VAL A 316 -0.24 -8.88 1.79
CA VAL A 316 -0.72 -7.49 1.62
C VAL A 316 -0.17 -6.87 0.33
N TRP A 317 1.08 -7.15 -0.04
CA TRP A 317 1.65 -6.74 -1.31
C TRP A 317 0.86 -7.30 -2.49
N LEU A 318 0.61 -8.61 -2.51
CA LEU A 318 -0.17 -9.27 -3.56
C LEU A 318 -1.62 -8.79 -3.62
N ALA A 319 -2.23 -8.49 -2.48
CA ALA A 319 -3.59 -7.93 -2.44
C ALA A 319 -3.67 -6.48 -2.94
N THR A 320 -2.63 -5.68 -2.73
CA THR A 320 -2.65 -4.24 -3.03
C THR A 320 -1.97 -3.89 -4.34
N VAL A 321 -0.73 -4.29 -4.51
CA VAL A 321 0.07 -4.06 -5.72
C VAL A 321 -0.35 -5.02 -6.84
N ILE A 322 -0.68 -6.26 -6.50
CA ILE A 322 -1.16 -7.33 -7.38
C ILE A 322 -0.06 -7.77 -8.36
N CYS A 323 0.31 -6.86 -9.28
CA CYS A 323 1.32 -7.08 -10.28
C CYS A 323 2.17 -5.82 -10.46
N ALA A 324 3.49 -5.96 -10.34
CA ALA A 324 4.42 -4.86 -10.56
C ALA A 324 4.36 -4.31 -12.00
N HIS A 325 3.99 -5.15 -12.97
CA HIS A 325 3.91 -4.77 -14.39
C HIS A 325 2.78 -3.80 -14.71
N ARG A 326 1.78 -3.66 -13.83
CA ARG A 326 0.72 -2.66 -14.01
C ARG A 326 1.22 -1.21 -13.84
N PHE A 327 2.40 -1.06 -13.27
CA PHE A 327 3.04 0.24 -13.12
C PHE A 327 4.15 0.39 -14.17
N GLU A 328 4.08 1.44 -14.95
CA GLU A 328 5.07 1.74 -15.97
C GLU A 328 6.48 1.88 -15.37
N THR A 329 6.58 2.56 -14.22
CA THR A 329 7.82 2.77 -13.50
C THR A 329 7.69 2.42 -12.02
N TYR A 330 8.81 2.12 -11.37
CA TYR A 330 8.85 1.91 -9.91
C TYR A 330 8.37 3.16 -9.14
N LEU A 331 8.57 4.36 -9.69
CA LEU A 331 8.12 5.61 -9.08
C LEU A 331 6.59 5.67 -8.95
N LYS A 332 5.85 5.20 -9.97
CA LYS A 332 4.39 5.10 -9.91
C LYS A 332 3.93 4.09 -8.85
N CYS A 333 4.65 2.96 -8.70
CA CYS A 333 4.39 1.99 -7.63
C CYS A 333 4.65 2.58 -6.24
N VAL A 334 5.78 3.27 -6.07
CA VAL A 334 6.15 3.98 -4.82
C VAL A 334 5.11 5.03 -4.44
N ALA A 335 4.62 5.81 -5.42
CA ALA A 335 3.55 6.78 -5.21
C ALA A 335 2.23 6.11 -4.81
N TYR A 336 1.86 5.00 -5.46
CA TYR A 336 0.70 4.19 -5.09
C TYR A 336 0.79 3.65 -3.66
N CYS A 337 1.98 3.22 -3.22
CA CYS A 337 2.23 2.76 -1.86
C CYS A 337 2.40 3.91 -0.84
N GLY A 338 2.26 5.17 -1.25
CA GLY A 338 2.28 6.33 -0.37
C GLY A 338 3.67 6.74 0.14
N PHE A 339 4.74 6.35 -0.55
CA PHE A 339 6.12 6.73 -0.21
C PHE A 339 6.69 7.85 -1.08
N ASP A 340 5.86 8.45 -1.94
CA ASP A 340 6.27 9.58 -2.76
C ASP A 340 6.14 10.90 -1.98
N PRO A 341 7.22 11.69 -1.80
CA PRO A 341 7.11 13.00 -1.20
C PRO A 341 6.43 13.96 -2.20
N SER A 342 5.33 14.59 -1.80
CA SER A 342 4.72 15.65 -2.61
C SER A 342 5.56 16.94 -2.49
N ASN A 343 6.42 17.18 -3.46
CA ASN A 343 7.14 18.45 -3.57
C ASN A 343 6.25 19.47 -4.29
N GLY A 344 5.39 20.13 -3.53
CA GLY A 344 4.67 21.30 -4.05
C GLY A 344 5.59 22.53 -4.00
N THR A 345 6.18 22.91 -5.14
CA THR A 345 6.87 24.19 -5.25
C THR A 345 5.96 25.19 -5.95
N SER A 346 5.82 26.38 -5.37
CA SER A 346 5.15 27.53 -5.99
C SER A 346 6.07 28.73 -5.86
N GLY A 347 6.46 29.32 -7.00
CA GLY A 347 7.37 30.46 -7.04
C GLY A 347 8.74 30.19 -6.38
N GLY A 348 9.30 28.97 -6.54
CA GLY A 348 10.58 28.60 -5.96
C GLY A 348 10.57 28.28 -4.45
N LYS A 349 9.43 28.42 -3.78
CA LYS A 349 9.27 28.07 -2.36
C LYS A 349 8.56 26.72 -2.20
N VAL A 350 9.08 25.85 -1.33
CA VAL A 350 8.41 24.58 -0.97
C VAL A 350 7.13 24.90 -0.20
N VAL A 351 5.97 24.71 -0.83
CA VAL A 351 4.67 25.11 -0.27
C VAL A 351 4.07 24.04 0.65
N SER A 352 4.38 22.78 0.44
CA SER A 352 3.87 21.70 1.31
C SER A 352 4.63 20.38 1.08
N LEU A 353 5.09 19.78 2.19
CA LEU A 353 5.63 18.42 2.24
C LEU A 353 4.55 17.40 2.66
N LYS A 354 3.28 17.66 2.34
CA LYS A 354 2.24 16.65 2.63
C LYS A 354 2.48 15.43 1.75
N LYS A 355 2.63 14.26 2.39
CA LYS A 355 2.70 12.99 1.65
C LYS A 355 1.46 12.82 0.78
N ARG A 356 1.63 12.40 -0.47
CA ARG A 356 0.52 11.99 -1.32
C ARG A 356 -0.25 10.86 -0.62
N LYS A 357 -1.58 10.90 -0.71
CA LYS A 357 -2.42 9.80 -0.23
C LYS A 357 -2.17 8.59 -1.11
N GLY A 358 -1.55 7.55 -0.53
CA GLY A 358 -1.37 6.25 -1.17
C GLY A 358 -2.20 5.18 -0.47
N ASN A 359 -1.99 3.92 -0.83
CA ASN A 359 -2.62 2.80 -0.16
C ASN A 359 -2.07 2.63 1.26
N LEU A 360 -2.94 2.82 2.27
CA LEU A 360 -2.54 2.84 3.68
C LEU A 360 -2.16 1.46 4.21
N ASP A 361 -2.71 0.39 3.67
CA ASP A 361 -2.47 -0.97 4.17
C ASP A 361 -1.02 -1.38 3.90
N ILE A 362 -0.59 -1.31 2.64
CA ILE A 362 0.79 -1.64 2.28
C ILE A 362 1.79 -0.63 2.86
N HIS A 363 1.43 0.67 2.91
CA HIS A 363 2.25 1.69 3.55
C HIS A 363 2.55 1.35 5.01
N SER A 364 1.50 1.01 5.77
CA SER A 364 1.63 0.65 7.18
C SER A 364 2.49 -0.59 7.38
N LYS A 365 2.29 -1.64 6.56
CA LYS A 365 3.08 -2.89 6.66
C LYS A 365 4.55 -2.67 6.34
N LEU A 366 4.87 -1.94 5.27
CA LEU A 366 6.27 -1.63 4.94
C LEU A 366 6.92 -0.72 5.99
N CYS A 367 6.16 0.19 6.61
CA CYS A 367 6.65 0.97 7.75
C CYS A 367 6.94 0.08 8.98
N GLN A 368 6.13 -0.95 9.25
CA GLN A 368 6.39 -1.92 10.32
C GLN A 368 7.67 -2.71 10.04
N CYS A 369 7.83 -3.24 8.81
CA CYS A 369 9.06 -3.92 8.40
C CYS A 369 10.29 -3.01 8.55
N ALA A 370 10.20 -1.76 8.11
CA ALA A 370 11.25 -0.77 8.24
C ALA A 370 11.61 -0.50 9.72
N THR A 371 10.61 -0.41 10.61
CA THR A 371 10.83 -0.25 12.05
C THR A 371 11.67 -1.38 12.61
N VAL A 372 11.32 -2.64 12.31
CA VAL A 372 12.05 -3.82 12.77
C VAL A 372 13.49 -3.81 12.24
N LEU A 373 13.68 -3.52 10.95
CA LEU A 373 15.01 -3.46 10.35
C LEU A 373 15.90 -2.39 11.01
N ILE A 374 15.38 -1.19 11.22
CA ILE A 374 16.12 -0.08 11.86
C ILE A 374 16.46 -0.44 13.32
N SER A 375 15.50 -0.96 14.07
CA SER A 375 15.71 -1.29 15.50
C SER A 375 16.78 -2.37 15.72
N HIS A 376 16.94 -3.29 14.78
CA HIS A 376 17.96 -4.34 14.87
C HIS A 376 19.27 -3.95 14.16
N ALA A 377 19.22 -3.01 13.21
CA ALA A 377 20.33 -2.51 12.40
C ALA A 377 21.27 -3.61 11.83
N SER A 378 20.69 -4.79 11.62
CA SER A 378 21.44 -6.00 11.26
C SER A 378 21.61 -6.19 9.76
N GLU A 379 20.77 -5.54 8.98
CA GLU A 379 20.74 -5.57 7.53
C GLU A 379 21.14 -4.21 6.96
N PRO A 380 21.69 -4.13 5.74
CA PRO A 380 22.09 -2.85 5.11
C PRO A 380 21.00 -1.78 5.13
N PHE A 381 19.75 -2.12 4.82
CA PHE A 381 18.63 -1.17 4.91
C PHE A 381 18.38 -0.67 6.33
N GLY A 382 18.56 -1.51 7.33
CA GLY A 382 18.39 -1.13 8.74
C GLY A 382 19.47 -0.15 9.18
N ARG A 383 20.73 -0.42 8.83
CA ARG A 383 21.88 0.47 9.14
C ARG A 383 21.73 1.82 8.44
N TRP A 384 21.37 1.82 7.17
CA TRP A 384 21.11 3.03 6.44
C TRP A 384 19.96 3.85 7.07
N GLY A 385 18.91 3.18 7.51
CA GLY A 385 17.82 3.81 8.25
C GLY A 385 18.27 4.41 9.58
N GLU A 386 19.13 3.70 10.33
CA GLU A 386 19.71 4.22 11.57
C GLU A 386 20.56 5.47 11.33
N GLN A 387 21.39 5.50 10.29
CA GLN A 387 22.16 6.68 9.89
C GLN A 387 21.25 7.89 9.58
N ILE A 388 20.14 7.67 8.86
CA ILE A 388 19.16 8.73 8.62
C ILE A 388 18.56 9.23 9.94
N TYR A 389 18.24 8.32 10.86
CA TYR A 389 17.70 8.69 12.17
C TYR A 389 18.70 9.54 12.96
N GLN A 390 19.95 9.12 13.03
CA GLN A 390 21.03 9.86 13.71
C GLN A 390 21.22 11.24 13.11
N ARG A 391 21.28 11.36 11.76
CA ARG A 391 21.46 12.63 11.06
C ARG A 391 20.28 13.58 11.20
N THR A 392 19.03 13.08 11.20
CA THR A 392 17.83 13.92 11.14
C THR A 392 17.11 14.09 12.46
N GLY A 393 17.42 13.30 13.49
CA GLY A 393 16.69 13.22 14.76
C GLY A 393 15.25 12.69 14.62
N SER A 394 14.85 12.20 13.42
CA SER A 394 13.47 11.82 13.13
C SER A 394 13.34 10.36 12.69
N PHE A 395 12.89 9.52 13.62
CA PHE A 395 12.62 8.10 13.34
C PHE A 395 11.56 7.91 12.23
N SER A 396 10.57 8.82 12.15
CA SER A 396 9.53 8.79 11.10
C SER A 396 10.13 9.00 9.70
N LYS A 397 11.15 9.88 9.56
CA LYS A 397 11.86 10.08 8.29
C LYS A 397 12.65 8.83 7.91
N ALA A 398 13.41 8.26 8.85
CA ALA A 398 14.18 7.03 8.65
C ALA A 398 13.28 5.86 8.23
N ARG A 399 12.19 5.65 8.95
CA ARG A 399 11.19 4.62 8.65
C ARG A 399 10.57 4.77 7.26
N SER A 400 10.22 5.99 6.87
CA SER A 400 9.65 6.26 5.54
C SER A 400 10.67 6.03 4.42
N ALA A 401 11.93 6.38 4.64
CA ALA A 401 13.01 6.16 3.69
C ALA A 401 13.28 4.67 3.46
N VAL A 402 13.42 3.89 4.55
CA VAL A 402 13.59 2.43 4.47
C VAL A 402 12.36 1.77 3.85
N GLY A 403 11.12 2.18 4.24
CA GLY A 403 9.89 1.66 3.65
C GLY A 403 9.81 1.91 2.13
N ARG A 404 10.29 3.07 1.65
CA ARG A 404 10.44 3.35 0.23
C ARG A 404 11.42 2.38 -0.46
N LYS A 405 12.58 2.10 0.15
CA LYS A 405 13.55 1.13 -0.39
C LYS A 405 12.97 -0.28 -0.45
N LEU A 406 12.25 -0.72 0.59
CA LEU A 406 11.53 -2.01 0.59
C LEU A 406 10.49 -2.09 -0.52
N CYS A 407 9.72 -1.01 -0.75
CA CYS A 407 8.75 -0.94 -1.84
C CYS A 407 9.43 -1.11 -3.22
N ILE A 408 10.57 -0.46 -3.43
CA ILE A 408 11.36 -0.56 -4.67
C ILE A 408 11.90 -1.99 -4.83
N ALA A 409 12.41 -2.60 -3.75
CA ALA A 409 12.91 -3.97 -3.76
C ALA A 409 11.82 -4.98 -4.18
N LEU A 410 10.65 -4.91 -3.54
CA LEU A 410 9.51 -5.77 -3.88
C LEU A 410 9.04 -5.57 -5.33
N TYR A 411 9.02 -4.32 -5.81
CA TYR A 411 8.69 -4.03 -7.20
C TYR A 411 9.63 -4.75 -8.17
N TYR A 412 10.94 -4.65 -7.95
CA TYR A 412 11.92 -5.27 -8.85
C TYR A 412 11.97 -6.79 -8.72
N VAL A 413 11.82 -7.36 -7.52
CA VAL A 413 11.71 -8.81 -7.31
C VAL A 413 10.55 -9.37 -8.12
N GLN A 414 9.37 -8.76 -8.05
CA GLN A 414 8.21 -9.19 -8.84
C GLN A 414 8.36 -8.88 -10.33
N LYS A 415 8.94 -7.73 -10.70
CA LYS A 415 9.12 -7.29 -12.09
C LYS A 415 10.09 -8.17 -12.85
N LYS A 416 11.18 -8.62 -12.20
CA LYS A 416 12.23 -9.45 -12.80
C LYS A 416 12.00 -10.94 -12.59
N GLY A 417 11.26 -11.35 -11.57
CA GLY A 417 11.09 -12.75 -11.18
C GLY A 417 12.32 -13.36 -10.50
N GLU A 418 13.18 -12.53 -9.93
CA GLU A 418 14.45 -12.93 -9.31
C GLU A 418 14.43 -12.66 -7.81
N LYS A 419 15.17 -13.48 -7.04
CA LYS A 419 15.36 -13.22 -5.60
C LYS A 419 16.08 -11.90 -5.38
N PHE A 420 15.75 -11.25 -4.28
CA PHE A 420 16.41 -10.01 -3.88
C PHE A 420 17.92 -10.22 -3.68
N SER A 421 18.72 -9.31 -4.25
CA SER A 421 20.14 -9.15 -3.94
C SER A 421 20.45 -7.68 -3.65
N TYR A 422 21.31 -7.44 -2.67
CA TYR A 422 21.82 -6.09 -2.41
C TYR A 422 22.70 -5.56 -3.52
N ASP A 423 23.22 -6.42 -4.41
CA ASP A 423 24.07 -6.02 -5.53
C ASP A 423 23.34 -5.10 -6.53
N TYR A 424 22.01 -5.20 -6.62
CA TYR A 424 21.17 -4.26 -7.39
C TYR A 424 21.02 -2.88 -6.74
N TYR A 425 21.22 -2.80 -5.45
CA TYR A 425 21.30 -1.55 -4.73
C TYR A 425 22.78 -1.30 -4.54
N ARG A 426 23.39 -0.58 -5.44
CA ARG A 426 24.70 0.03 -5.18
C ARG A 426 24.53 0.93 -3.95
N LEU A 427 24.62 0.34 -2.78
CA LEU A 427 25.01 1.07 -1.60
C LEU A 427 26.44 1.45 -1.95
N GLU A 428 26.68 2.73 -2.20
CA GLU A 428 28.03 3.22 -2.37
C GLU A 428 28.84 2.66 -1.20
N GLU A 429 29.79 1.79 -1.51
CA GLU A 429 30.71 1.33 -0.48
C GLU A 429 31.40 2.58 0.02
N PRO A 430 31.45 2.81 1.34
CA PRO A 430 32.22 3.94 1.83
C PRO A 430 33.62 3.81 1.26
N LYS A 431 34.06 4.84 0.57
CA LYS A 431 35.46 4.94 0.17
C LYS A 431 36.26 5.07 1.46
N VAL A 432 37.08 4.09 1.74
CA VAL A 432 38.02 4.10 2.89
C VAL A 432 39.43 4.01 2.36
N ILE A 433 40.38 4.46 3.16
CA ILE A 433 41.80 4.21 2.82
C ILE A 433 41.96 2.70 2.68
N ASP A 434 42.50 2.24 1.54
CA ASP A 434 42.70 0.82 1.29
C ASP A 434 44.13 0.44 1.69
N ILE A 435 44.26 -0.04 2.92
CA ILE A 435 45.51 -0.48 3.53
C ILE A 435 45.38 -1.92 4.00
N THR A 436 46.53 -2.60 4.18
CA THR A 436 46.49 -3.95 4.74
C THR A 436 45.97 -3.94 6.15
N LEU A 437 45.35 -5.03 6.59
CA LEU A 437 44.90 -5.14 8.00
C LEU A 437 46.07 -5.10 8.99
N GLU A 438 47.27 -5.47 8.57
CA GLU A 438 48.50 -5.38 9.38
C GLU A 438 48.89 -3.91 9.57
N ASP A 439 48.87 -3.09 8.51
CA ASP A 439 49.10 -1.65 8.60
C ASP A 439 48.04 -0.95 9.43
N LEU A 440 46.75 -1.39 9.30
CA LEU A 440 45.66 -0.88 10.14
C LEU A 440 45.96 -1.09 11.64
N VAL A 441 46.58 -2.20 12.03
CA VAL A 441 46.97 -2.43 13.44
C VAL A 441 48.08 -1.49 13.89
N ILE A 442 48.98 -1.13 12.97
CA ILE A 442 50.04 -0.16 13.25
C ILE A 442 49.47 1.23 13.46
N VAL A 443 48.43 1.58 12.66
CA VAL A 443 47.71 2.85 12.76
C VAL A 443 46.81 2.86 14.02
N ASP A 444 46.06 1.80 14.25
CA ASP A 444 45.13 1.67 15.38
C ASP A 444 45.21 0.27 16.00
N ASN A 445 45.96 0.16 17.11
CA ASN A 445 46.19 -1.10 17.82
C ASN A 445 44.90 -1.75 18.36
N ARG A 446 43.77 -1.02 18.41
CA ARG A 446 42.47 -1.59 18.83
C ARG A 446 41.97 -2.70 17.90
N PHE A 447 42.40 -2.70 16.65
CA PHE A 447 42.07 -3.75 15.66
C PHE A 447 42.83 -5.05 15.87
N LYS A 448 43.98 -5.07 16.59
CA LYS A 448 44.86 -6.23 16.77
C LYS A 448 44.16 -7.51 17.24
N ARG A 449 43.19 -7.38 18.14
CA ARG A 449 42.42 -8.53 18.67
C ARG A 449 41.43 -9.12 17.67
N TYR A 450 41.03 -8.38 16.64
CA TYR A 450 40.02 -8.78 15.67
C TYR A 450 40.64 -9.33 14.39
N ILE A 451 41.82 -8.87 13.99
CA ILE A 451 42.50 -9.26 12.76
C ILE A 451 42.74 -10.77 12.69
N LYS A 452 43.16 -11.39 13.82
CA LYS A 452 43.33 -12.84 13.90
C LYS A 452 42.09 -13.66 13.53
N LYS A 453 40.91 -13.02 13.46
CA LYS A 453 39.64 -13.65 13.08
C LYS A 453 39.23 -13.30 11.66
N MET A 454 39.79 -12.26 11.07
CA MET A 454 39.50 -11.79 9.71
C MET A 454 40.40 -12.46 8.67
N ILE A 455 41.69 -12.58 8.95
CA ILE A 455 42.66 -13.24 8.06
C ILE A 455 42.22 -14.66 7.64
N PRO A 456 41.75 -15.54 8.53
CA PRO A 456 41.28 -16.88 8.12
C PRO A 456 40.04 -16.86 7.22
N LEU A 457 39.35 -15.71 7.10
CA LEU A 457 38.19 -15.50 6.25
C LEU A 457 38.56 -14.95 4.87
N GLY A 458 39.87 -14.78 4.59
CA GLY A 458 40.37 -14.22 3.36
C GLY A 458 40.20 -12.69 3.27
N ILE A 459 40.15 -12.00 4.41
CA ILE A 459 40.05 -10.53 4.47
C ILE A 459 41.45 -10.01 4.76
N GLU A 460 42.03 -9.29 3.79
CA GLU A 460 43.41 -8.82 3.85
C GLU A 460 43.50 -7.30 3.91
N THR A 461 42.48 -6.59 3.41
CA THR A 461 42.48 -5.13 3.32
C THR A 461 41.32 -4.48 4.09
N THR A 462 41.44 -3.18 4.34
CA THR A 462 40.41 -2.37 4.98
C THR A 462 39.16 -2.24 4.11
N GLN A 463 39.30 -2.17 2.78
CA GLN A 463 38.17 -2.13 1.86
C GLN A 463 37.37 -3.43 1.92
N GLU A 464 38.04 -4.58 1.94
CA GLU A 464 37.39 -5.89 2.13
C GLU A 464 36.72 -6.00 3.49
N MET A 465 37.35 -5.50 4.56
CA MET A 465 36.75 -5.43 5.90
C MET A 465 35.46 -4.61 5.89
N VAL A 466 35.46 -3.45 5.25
CA VAL A 466 34.28 -2.59 5.12
C VAL A 466 33.22 -3.24 4.26
N HIS A 467 33.59 -3.89 3.16
CA HIS A 467 32.70 -4.70 2.35
C HIS A 467 31.99 -5.78 3.19
N TRP A 468 32.75 -6.59 3.94
CA TRP A 468 32.19 -7.61 4.83
C TRP A 468 31.31 -7.03 5.93
N PHE A 469 31.69 -5.87 6.46
CA PHE A 469 30.90 -5.14 7.44
C PHE A 469 29.56 -4.67 6.87
N GLN A 470 29.53 -4.08 5.67
CA GLN A 470 28.33 -3.60 5.02
C GLN A 470 27.34 -4.73 4.73
N PHE A 471 27.83 -5.87 4.25
CA PHE A 471 26.99 -7.02 3.92
C PHE A 471 26.72 -7.94 5.12
N CYS A 472 26.99 -7.50 6.34
CA CYS A 472 26.73 -8.25 7.59
C CYS A 472 27.36 -9.65 7.65
N LYS A 473 28.40 -9.91 6.84
CA LYS A 473 29.06 -11.22 6.77
C LYS A 473 29.71 -11.62 8.09
N PHE A 474 30.07 -10.66 8.95
CA PHE A 474 30.67 -10.89 10.28
C PHE A 474 29.71 -11.43 11.34
N LYS A 475 28.39 -11.38 11.13
CA LYS A 475 27.41 -11.82 12.15
C LYS A 475 27.58 -13.26 12.61
N LYS A 476 28.08 -14.12 11.74
CA LYS A 476 28.29 -15.54 12.02
C LYS A 476 29.67 -15.83 12.58
N VAL A 477 30.53 -14.83 12.76
CA VAL A 477 31.90 -14.98 13.20
C VAL A 477 31.96 -14.77 14.71
N SER A 478 32.28 -15.82 15.46
CA SER A 478 32.40 -15.75 16.91
C SER A 478 33.48 -14.74 17.35
N GLY A 479 33.10 -13.82 18.23
CA GLY A 479 33.99 -12.81 18.81
C GLY A 479 34.13 -11.51 18.03
N LEU A 480 33.39 -11.33 16.94
CA LEU A 480 33.20 -10.05 16.25
C LEU A 480 31.84 -9.44 16.65
N GLY A 481 31.72 -9.07 17.93
CA GLY A 481 30.49 -8.53 18.53
C GLY A 481 30.38 -6.99 18.43
N LYS A 482 29.52 -6.41 19.29
CA LYS A 482 29.22 -4.97 19.31
C LYS A 482 30.46 -4.06 19.32
N GLY A 483 31.50 -4.39 20.08
CA GLY A 483 32.72 -3.59 20.14
C GLY A 483 33.48 -3.54 18.80
N PHE A 484 33.49 -4.63 18.03
CA PHE A 484 34.06 -4.66 16.70
C PHE A 484 33.23 -3.78 15.73
N TYR A 485 31.92 -3.92 15.77
CA TYR A 485 31.04 -3.12 14.88
C TYR A 485 31.15 -1.61 15.19
N SER A 486 31.29 -1.24 16.46
CA SER A 486 31.51 0.16 16.83
C SER A 486 32.83 0.69 16.31
N LEU A 487 33.91 -0.11 16.38
CA LEU A 487 35.26 0.25 15.95
C LEU A 487 35.32 0.40 14.40
N VAL A 488 34.70 -0.53 13.65
CA VAL A 488 34.66 -0.42 12.17
C VAL A 488 33.84 0.79 11.74
N ARG A 489 32.77 1.11 12.46
CA ARG A 489 31.99 2.32 12.18
C ARG A 489 32.83 3.58 12.43
N GLU A 490 33.51 3.67 13.54
CA GLU A 490 34.42 4.77 13.84
C GLU A 490 35.50 4.92 12.75
N PHE A 491 36.06 3.81 12.28
CA PHE A 491 37.01 3.79 11.17
C PHE A 491 36.39 4.38 9.89
N ILE A 492 35.16 3.99 9.51
CA ILE A 492 34.46 4.49 8.33
C ILE A 492 34.14 5.99 8.47
N ASP A 493 33.73 6.44 9.64
CA ASP A 493 33.28 7.81 9.88
C ASP A 493 34.44 8.82 10.06
N SER A 494 35.66 8.35 10.29
CA SER A 494 36.84 9.17 10.63
C SER A 494 37.99 8.99 9.63
N GLN A 495 37.69 8.89 8.33
CA GLN A 495 38.70 8.58 7.30
C GLN A 495 39.82 9.60 7.21
N GLU A 496 39.55 10.90 7.38
CA GLU A 496 40.57 11.95 7.40
C GLU A 496 41.61 11.71 8.49
N HIS A 497 41.13 11.39 9.70
CA HIS A 497 42.03 11.10 10.84
C HIS A 497 42.88 9.84 10.61
N TYR A 498 42.29 8.77 10.06
CA TYR A 498 43.04 7.55 9.76
C TYR A 498 44.05 7.74 8.64
N ASN A 499 43.75 8.58 7.66
CA ASN A 499 44.67 8.94 6.61
C ASN A 499 45.88 9.75 7.15
N GLU A 500 45.64 10.74 8.01
CA GLU A 500 46.70 11.49 8.71
C GLU A 500 47.57 10.56 9.54
N LEU A 501 47.02 9.64 10.28
CA LEU A 501 47.76 8.67 11.08
C LEU A 501 48.61 7.72 10.22
N TYR A 502 48.08 7.34 9.04
CA TYR A 502 48.80 6.48 8.11
C TYR A 502 49.99 7.21 7.51
N VAL A 503 49.78 8.42 7.02
CA VAL A 503 50.87 9.28 6.47
C VAL A 503 51.94 9.55 7.50
N LEU A 504 51.60 9.81 8.75
CA LEU A 504 52.56 9.99 9.84
C LEU A 504 53.39 8.74 10.11
N LYS A 505 52.88 7.53 9.86
CA LYS A 505 53.59 6.27 10.17
C LYS A 505 54.36 5.69 9.01
N PHE A 506 53.89 5.89 7.77
CA PHE A 506 54.40 5.24 6.58
C PHE A 506 54.97 6.23 5.52
N GLY A 507 54.78 7.55 5.74
CA GLY A 507 55.13 8.58 4.74
C GLY A 507 54.09 8.74 3.63
N GLU A 508 54.19 9.78 2.82
CA GLU A 508 53.29 10.01 1.67
C GLU A 508 53.48 8.89 0.63
N GLN A 509 52.61 7.93 0.61
CA GLN A 509 52.33 7.10 -0.55
C GLN A 509 51.06 7.62 -1.20
N GLU A 510 51.03 7.73 -2.52
CA GLU A 510 49.83 8.08 -3.29
C GLU A 510 48.71 7.07 -2.99
N CYS A 511 47.91 7.35 -1.97
CA CYS A 511 46.66 6.67 -1.76
C CYS A 511 45.66 7.25 -2.75
N PHE A 512 45.42 6.55 -3.86
CA PHE A 512 44.48 6.92 -4.92
C PHE A 512 43.07 7.19 -4.33
N ILE A 513 42.75 8.46 -4.18
CA ILE A 513 41.37 8.94 -4.16
C ILE A 513 41.13 9.43 -5.59
N ASP A 514 40.54 8.57 -6.42
CA ASP A 514 40.09 8.96 -7.75
C ASP A 514 39.00 10.02 -7.62
N GLU A 515 39.33 11.28 -7.89
CA GLU A 515 38.39 12.41 -7.89
C GLU A 515 37.47 12.45 -9.14
N GLU A 516 37.46 11.44 -9.98
CA GLU A 516 36.60 11.43 -11.17
C GLU A 516 35.37 10.51 -10.98
N ARG A 517 34.28 11.09 -10.50
CA ARG A 517 32.88 10.83 -10.94
C ARG A 517 31.87 11.67 -10.17
N THR A 518 31.92 12.97 -10.37
CA THR A 518 30.72 13.80 -10.39
C THR A 518 30.12 13.64 -11.77
N ASP A 519 29.01 12.95 -11.87
CA ASP A 519 27.92 13.16 -12.83
C ASP A 519 27.06 11.90 -12.91
N TYR A 520 26.00 11.85 -12.11
CA TYR A 520 24.74 11.14 -12.41
C TYR A 520 23.69 11.61 -11.40
N ASN A 521 23.30 12.88 -11.61
CA ASN A 521 21.94 13.33 -11.25
C ASN A 521 21.10 13.26 -12.53
N GLU A 522 20.27 12.21 -12.64
CA GLU A 522 18.99 12.22 -13.37
C GLU A 522 18.04 11.17 -12.79
#